data_e60601076ea3e6befc4d46d79b492812
#
_entry.id   e60601076ea3e6befc4d46d79b492812
#
_cell.length_a   1.000
_cell.length_b   1.000
_cell.length_c   1.000
_cell.angle_alpha   90.00
_cell.angle_beta   90.00
_cell.angle_gamma   90.00
#
_symmetry.space_group_name_H-M   'P 1'
#
loop_
_entity.id
_entity.type
_entity.pdbx_description
1 polymer ?
#
loop_
_entity_poly.entity_id
_entity_poly.type
_entity_poly.pdbx_seq_one_letter_code
_entity_poly.pdbx_strand_id
1 'polypeptide(L)'
;MFEGQPKGLWALALANTGERFGYYTMLAVFILFLQANFGWTSGTAGTVYSSFLACVYFLPIIGGAAADKWGYSKMVTIGIFVMFLGYLLLSLPMGADIPAIVVMVAALLLVSLGTGLFKGNLQVMVGDLYNDPKYAQKRDAGFSLFYMLINVGAMFAPTAAIKIMDWAQLSLGISKSDSYHFAFAVACVSLIVSIAIYYLFKSTFAHVLTTDKAAVEKNTKELEEMAPAETKERIVCLCLVFAVVIFFWMAFHQNGATLTYFARDFVATSATGVTAMEMDVTNLVACIFIVYSLCGIFQNKGKGKIIPAVLIVAAVAYLSYNYMNVTEVEISAPIFQQFNPCFVIALTPVSIGIFGWLAKKGKEPKAPVKIGLGMIVASIAYLLMTTTTMALPAPDAVNPKHLADVNPNLLVTTYLILTFAELLLSPIGISFVTKVAPTKYKGIMMGLWFGATAVGNFLVSIPTMLWGNEHYVVWGTLMCICLVAALFIFSIIKKLNKVS
;
A
#
# COMPACT_ATOMS: atom_id res chain seq x y z
N MET A 1 21.46 -6.26 4.89
CA MET A 1 20.31 -5.33 4.91
C MET A 1 20.17 -4.66 6.29
N PHE A 2 20.12 -5.42 7.38
CA PHE A 2 19.87 -4.89 8.73
C PHE A 2 21.09 -4.28 9.42
N GLU A 3 22.28 -4.78 9.13
CA GLU A 3 23.52 -4.38 9.84
C GLU A 3 24.04 -3.01 9.42
N GLY A 4 24.48 -2.24 10.44
CA GLY A 4 25.16 -0.96 10.25
C GLY A 4 24.29 0.15 9.69
N GLN A 5 22.97 0.07 9.86
CA GLN A 5 22.03 1.16 9.57
C GLN A 5 22.09 2.25 10.65
N PRO A 6 21.81 3.52 10.30
CA PRO A 6 21.74 4.60 11.29
C PRO A 6 20.60 4.33 12.29
N LYS A 7 20.85 4.62 13.58
CA LYS A 7 19.84 4.41 14.63
C LYS A 7 18.55 5.18 14.38
N GLY A 8 18.62 6.37 13.78
CA GLY A 8 17.47 7.19 13.41
C GLY A 8 16.53 6.51 12.41
N LEU A 9 17.04 5.61 11.56
CA LEU A 9 16.18 4.84 10.64
C LEU A 9 15.12 4.04 11.40
N TRP A 10 15.51 3.35 12.46
CA TRP A 10 14.59 2.52 13.25
C TRP A 10 13.51 3.35 13.93
N ALA A 11 13.89 4.51 14.49
CA ALA A 11 12.95 5.42 15.13
C ALA A 11 11.92 5.96 14.13
N LEU A 12 12.37 6.47 12.97
CA LEU A 12 11.51 7.03 11.94
C LEU A 12 10.65 5.93 11.28
N ALA A 13 11.22 4.75 11.04
CA ALA A 13 10.50 3.64 10.43
C ALA A 13 9.43 3.07 11.36
N LEU A 14 9.71 2.88 12.66
CA LEU A 14 8.72 2.40 13.63
C LEU A 14 7.61 3.44 13.88
N ALA A 15 7.94 4.73 13.93
CA ALA A 15 6.93 5.78 13.98
C ALA A 15 6.02 5.74 12.75
N ASN A 16 6.59 5.54 11.56
CA ASN A 16 5.82 5.37 10.32
C ASN A 16 4.98 4.09 10.33
N THR A 17 5.51 2.99 10.85
CA THR A 17 4.77 1.72 10.99
C THR A 17 3.52 1.90 11.85
N GLY A 18 3.62 2.61 12.98
CA GLY A 18 2.48 2.91 13.84
C GLY A 18 1.42 3.75 13.11
N GLU A 19 1.83 4.81 12.43
CA GLU A 19 0.91 5.65 11.65
C GLU A 19 0.27 4.86 10.51
N ARG A 20 1.03 4.09 9.76
CA ARG A 20 0.50 3.25 8.67
C ARG A 20 -0.42 2.14 9.18
N PHE A 21 -0.10 1.51 10.30
CA PHE A 21 -1.00 0.55 10.94
C PHE A 21 -2.37 1.18 11.24
N GLY A 22 -2.41 2.37 11.84
CA GLY A 22 -3.66 3.07 12.10
C GLY A 22 -4.42 3.42 10.82
N TYR A 23 -3.73 3.92 9.80
CA TYR A 23 -4.32 4.23 8.49
C TYR A 23 -4.96 2.99 7.84
N TYR A 24 -4.24 1.88 7.78
CA TYR A 24 -4.74 0.65 7.15
C TYR A 24 -5.81 -0.04 8.01
N THR A 25 -5.79 0.11 9.34
CA THR A 25 -6.85 -0.38 10.23
C THR A 25 -8.20 0.29 9.90
N MET A 26 -8.19 1.61 9.74
CA MET A 26 -9.37 2.35 9.29
C MET A 26 -9.75 1.98 7.85
N LEU A 27 -8.79 1.98 6.94
CA LEU A 27 -9.04 1.78 5.51
C LEU A 27 -9.64 0.39 5.21
N ALA A 28 -9.21 -0.65 5.95
CA ALA A 28 -9.68 -2.02 5.78
C ALA A 28 -11.20 -2.17 5.91
N VAL A 29 -11.81 -1.36 6.76
CA VAL A 29 -13.25 -1.43 7.05
C VAL A 29 -14.04 -0.23 6.54
N PHE A 30 -13.36 0.81 6.05
CA PHE A 30 -13.98 2.11 5.77
C PHE A 30 -15.08 2.05 4.70
N ILE A 31 -14.85 1.33 3.59
CA ILE A 31 -15.85 1.23 2.52
C ILE A 31 -17.12 0.48 2.98
N LEU A 32 -16.96 -0.52 3.86
CA LEU A 32 -18.06 -1.26 4.46
C LEU A 32 -18.81 -0.41 5.51
N PHE A 33 -18.08 0.39 6.28
CA PHE A 33 -18.66 1.35 7.21
C PHE A 33 -19.58 2.34 6.48
N LEU A 34 -19.17 2.88 5.35
CA LEU A 34 -19.98 3.84 4.58
C LEU A 34 -21.33 3.25 4.17
N GLN A 35 -21.37 1.96 3.80
CA GLN A 35 -22.60 1.27 3.46
C GLN A 35 -23.41 0.91 4.71
N ALA A 36 -22.76 0.37 5.74
CA ALA A 36 -23.44 -0.10 6.95
C ALA A 36 -24.03 1.05 7.77
N ASN A 37 -23.32 2.18 7.89
CA ASN A 37 -23.74 3.32 8.71
C ASN A 37 -24.72 4.26 7.97
N PHE A 38 -24.42 4.59 6.71
CA PHE A 38 -25.21 5.60 5.96
C PHE A 38 -26.21 4.97 4.98
N GLY A 39 -26.22 3.63 4.80
CA GLY A 39 -27.09 2.97 3.85
C GLY A 39 -26.76 3.33 2.38
N TRP A 40 -25.55 3.77 2.09
CA TRP A 40 -25.16 4.21 0.76
C TRP A 40 -24.98 3.04 -0.21
N THR A 41 -25.31 3.29 -1.48
CA THR A 41 -25.04 2.33 -2.55
C THR A 41 -23.53 2.06 -2.68
N SER A 42 -23.17 0.92 -3.25
CA SER A 42 -21.77 0.56 -3.51
C SER A 42 -21.03 1.63 -4.31
N GLY A 43 -21.70 2.24 -5.30
CA GLY A 43 -21.13 3.34 -6.10
C GLY A 43 -20.89 4.61 -5.30
N THR A 44 -21.85 5.02 -4.44
CA THR A 44 -21.70 6.21 -3.58
C THR A 44 -20.58 6.02 -2.55
N ALA A 45 -20.58 4.89 -1.85
CA ALA A 45 -19.53 4.54 -0.89
C ALA A 45 -18.16 4.46 -1.58
N GLY A 46 -18.10 3.85 -2.77
CA GLY A 46 -16.89 3.79 -3.59
C GLY A 46 -16.38 5.17 -4.04
N THR A 47 -17.29 6.10 -4.36
CA THR A 47 -16.91 7.49 -4.72
C THR A 47 -16.29 8.23 -3.55
N VAL A 48 -16.85 8.12 -2.35
CA VAL A 48 -16.28 8.74 -1.14
C VAL A 48 -14.93 8.10 -0.80
N TYR A 49 -14.84 6.77 -0.83
CA TYR A 49 -13.61 6.02 -0.60
C TYR A 49 -12.50 6.44 -1.58
N SER A 50 -12.80 6.48 -2.87
CA SER A 50 -11.82 6.84 -3.91
C SER A 50 -11.40 8.31 -3.84
N SER A 51 -12.32 9.22 -3.51
CA SER A 51 -12.02 10.63 -3.29
C SER A 51 -11.09 10.83 -2.10
N PHE A 52 -11.31 10.09 -1.02
CA PHE A 52 -10.40 10.08 0.13
C PHE A 52 -9.00 9.58 -0.25
N LEU A 53 -8.90 8.45 -0.96
CA LEU A 53 -7.62 7.94 -1.45
C LEU A 53 -6.91 8.96 -2.35
N ALA A 54 -7.63 9.62 -3.25
CA ALA A 54 -7.09 10.65 -4.12
C ALA A 54 -6.48 11.82 -3.30
N CYS A 55 -7.21 12.30 -2.30
CA CYS A 55 -6.72 13.36 -1.40
C CYS A 55 -5.45 12.94 -0.64
N VAL A 56 -5.41 11.72 -0.10
CA VAL A 56 -4.25 11.17 0.63
C VAL A 56 -2.98 11.14 -0.24
N TYR A 57 -3.10 10.94 -1.55
CA TYR A 57 -1.95 10.91 -2.47
C TYR A 57 -1.66 12.25 -3.14
N PHE A 58 -2.64 13.16 -3.21
CA PHE A 58 -2.44 14.51 -3.74
C PHE A 58 -1.83 15.48 -2.72
N LEU A 59 -2.32 15.46 -1.49
CA LEU A 59 -1.90 16.42 -0.44
C LEU A 59 -0.43 16.34 -0.02
N PRO A 60 0.30 15.22 -0.13
CA PRO A 60 1.75 15.20 0.09
C PRO A 60 2.54 16.18 -0.80
N ILE A 61 2.03 16.54 -1.98
CA ILE A 61 2.66 17.55 -2.85
C ILE A 61 2.65 18.91 -2.14
N ILE A 62 1.51 19.28 -1.55
CA ILE A 62 1.34 20.51 -0.76
C ILE A 62 2.12 20.43 0.55
N GLY A 63 2.09 19.26 1.21
CA GLY A 63 2.81 19.00 2.46
C GLY A 63 4.32 19.14 2.32
N GLY A 64 4.89 18.71 1.19
CA GLY A 64 6.30 18.89 0.85
C GLY A 64 6.66 20.39 0.69
N ALA A 65 5.88 21.14 -0.08
CA ALA A 65 6.08 22.58 -0.24
C ALA A 65 5.98 23.35 1.09
N ALA A 66 5.07 22.93 1.97
CA ALA A 66 4.97 23.47 3.32
C ALA A 66 6.20 23.16 4.17
N ALA A 67 6.74 21.95 4.06
CA ALA A 67 7.92 21.53 4.81
C ALA A 67 9.20 22.26 4.36
N ASP A 68 9.33 22.55 3.09
CA ASP A 68 10.43 23.36 2.56
C ASP A 68 10.46 24.76 3.19
N LYS A 69 9.30 25.31 3.54
CA LYS A 69 9.18 26.64 4.16
C LYS A 69 9.32 26.60 5.69
N TRP A 70 8.71 25.59 6.35
CA TRP A 70 8.54 25.55 7.80
C TRP A 70 9.34 24.44 8.50
N GLY A 71 10.01 23.57 7.75
CA GLY A 71 10.84 22.48 8.23
C GLY A 71 10.10 21.13 8.34
N TYR A 72 10.79 20.07 7.96
CA TYR A 72 10.22 18.71 7.86
C TYR A 72 9.72 18.16 9.20
N SER A 73 10.52 18.26 10.26
CA SER A 73 10.14 17.76 11.60
C SER A 73 8.87 18.43 12.15
N LYS A 74 8.74 19.74 11.93
CA LYS A 74 7.54 20.49 12.35
C LYS A 74 6.31 20.02 11.59
N MET A 75 6.43 19.82 10.28
CA MET A 75 5.32 19.35 9.46
C MET A 75 4.91 17.92 9.82
N VAL A 76 5.89 17.03 10.08
CA VAL A 76 5.63 15.66 10.57
C VAL A 76 4.83 15.71 11.89
N THR A 77 5.23 16.52 12.84
CA THR A 77 4.53 16.67 14.13
C THR A 77 3.10 17.19 13.94
N ILE A 78 2.94 18.29 13.19
CA ILE A 78 1.61 18.86 12.90
C ILE A 78 0.74 17.81 12.18
N GLY A 79 1.32 17.09 11.22
CA GLY A 79 0.64 16.05 10.47
C GLY A 79 0.04 14.96 11.36
N ILE A 80 0.79 14.46 12.36
CA ILE A 80 0.28 13.45 13.29
C ILE A 80 -0.89 14.01 14.13
N PHE A 81 -0.77 15.23 14.65
CA PHE A 81 -1.86 15.83 15.43
C PHE A 81 -3.12 16.08 14.60
N VAL A 82 -2.97 16.54 13.36
CA VAL A 82 -4.10 16.74 12.43
C VAL A 82 -4.77 15.41 12.09
N MET A 83 -3.98 14.35 11.81
CA MET A 83 -4.52 13.00 11.60
C MET A 83 -5.25 12.49 12.84
N PHE A 84 -4.66 12.69 14.04
CA PHE A 84 -5.27 12.26 15.29
C PHE A 84 -6.66 12.86 15.49
N LEU A 85 -6.81 14.17 15.24
CA LEU A 85 -8.11 14.82 15.29
C LEU A 85 -9.10 14.22 14.28
N GLY A 86 -8.65 13.91 13.07
CA GLY A 86 -9.48 13.27 12.06
C GLY A 86 -9.95 11.87 12.49
N TYR A 87 -9.06 11.03 13.00
CA TYR A 87 -9.46 9.71 13.51
C TYR A 87 -10.30 9.79 14.77
N LEU A 88 -10.06 10.77 15.64
CA LEU A 88 -10.89 11.00 16.82
C LEU A 88 -12.33 11.33 16.40
N LEU A 89 -12.53 12.19 15.40
CA LEU A 89 -13.85 12.49 14.87
C LEU A 89 -14.52 11.24 14.26
N LEU A 90 -13.77 10.40 13.51
CA LEU A 90 -14.30 9.15 12.98
C LEU A 90 -14.66 8.15 14.07
N SER A 91 -13.98 8.19 15.23
CA SER A 91 -14.24 7.27 16.35
C SER A 91 -15.52 7.62 17.15
N LEU A 92 -16.15 8.77 16.88
CA LEU A 92 -17.38 9.17 17.55
C LEU A 92 -18.60 8.58 16.82
N PRO A 93 -19.48 7.85 17.50
CA PRO A 93 -20.71 7.32 16.91
C PRO A 93 -21.75 8.45 16.76
N MET A 94 -21.72 9.14 15.62
CA MET A 94 -22.57 10.32 15.33
C MET A 94 -23.91 9.94 14.66
N GLY A 95 -24.15 8.65 14.37
CA GLY A 95 -25.32 8.22 13.61
C GLY A 95 -25.16 8.38 12.09
N ALA A 96 -26.27 8.61 11.37
CA ALA A 96 -26.31 8.60 9.91
C ALA A 96 -26.93 9.87 9.28
N ASP A 97 -27.19 10.88 10.06
CA ASP A 97 -27.81 12.14 9.62
C ASP A 97 -26.82 13.10 8.93
N ILE A 98 -27.30 14.24 8.45
CA ILE A 98 -26.47 15.23 7.76
C ILE A 98 -25.30 15.73 8.63
N PRO A 99 -25.44 16.05 9.93
CA PRO A 99 -24.33 16.38 10.80
C PRO A 99 -23.25 15.29 10.84
N ALA A 100 -23.63 13.99 10.91
CA ALA A 100 -22.69 12.88 10.89
C ALA A 100 -21.89 12.82 9.57
N ILE A 101 -22.53 13.06 8.44
CA ILE A 101 -21.87 13.14 7.13
C ILE A 101 -20.86 14.29 7.10
N VAL A 102 -21.24 15.48 7.61
CA VAL A 102 -20.33 16.65 7.65
C VAL A 102 -19.12 16.35 8.53
N VAL A 103 -19.32 15.77 9.71
CA VAL A 103 -18.22 15.39 10.61
C VAL A 103 -17.31 14.34 9.96
N MET A 104 -17.89 13.33 9.31
CA MET A 104 -17.10 12.32 8.57
C MET A 104 -16.27 12.96 7.46
N VAL A 105 -16.85 13.84 6.63
CA VAL A 105 -16.10 14.51 5.55
C VAL A 105 -14.98 15.38 6.12
N ALA A 106 -15.25 16.15 7.19
CA ALA A 106 -14.24 16.94 7.88
C ALA A 106 -13.10 16.04 8.42
N ALA A 107 -13.45 14.91 9.02
CA ALA A 107 -12.49 13.94 9.52
C ALA A 107 -11.59 13.37 8.39
N LEU A 108 -12.18 12.99 7.25
CA LEU A 108 -11.43 12.50 6.08
C LEU A 108 -10.48 13.56 5.51
N LEU A 109 -10.90 14.82 5.47
CA LEU A 109 -10.04 15.93 5.05
C LEU A 109 -8.89 16.15 6.03
N LEU A 110 -9.13 16.06 7.35
CA LEU A 110 -8.09 16.15 8.38
C LEU A 110 -7.10 14.98 8.26
N VAL A 111 -7.58 13.74 8.10
CA VAL A 111 -6.71 12.58 7.91
C VAL A 111 -5.87 12.74 6.64
N SER A 112 -6.47 13.16 5.54
CA SER A 112 -5.77 13.37 4.27
C SER A 112 -4.72 14.48 4.38
N LEU A 113 -5.06 15.62 4.99
CA LEU A 113 -4.15 16.74 5.21
C LEU A 113 -2.98 16.33 6.12
N GLY A 114 -3.29 15.69 7.24
CA GLY A 114 -2.29 15.20 8.18
C GLY A 114 -1.33 14.19 7.53
N THR A 115 -1.86 13.24 6.74
CA THR A 115 -1.06 12.30 5.96
C THR A 115 -0.17 13.04 4.96
N GLY A 116 -0.69 14.06 4.30
CA GLY A 116 0.06 14.91 3.38
C GLY A 116 1.25 15.60 4.04
N LEU A 117 1.05 16.12 5.25
CA LEU A 117 2.12 16.75 6.04
C LEU A 117 3.13 15.75 6.62
N PHE A 118 2.73 14.51 6.84
CA PHE A 118 3.54 13.47 7.47
C PHE A 118 4.36 12.64 6.48
N LYS A 119 3.67 11.99 5.53
CA LYS A 119 4.21 10.86 4.76
C LYS A 119 5.45 11.21 3.93
N GLY A 120 5.39 12.25 3.11
CA GLY A 120 6.52 12.67 2.27
C GLY A 120 7.68 13.20 3.08
N ASN A 121 7.37 14.00 4.08
CA ASN A 121 8.36 14.68 4.91
C ASN A 121 9.17 13.72 5.79
N LEU A 122 8.54 12.68 6.31
CA LEU A 122 9.24 11.63 7.04
C LEU A 122 10.22 10.87 6.15
N GLN A 123 9.85 10.60 4.89
CA GLN A 123 10.73 9.95 3.91
C GLN A 123 11.95 10.80 3.56
N VAL A 124 11.80 12.14 3.49
CA VAL A 124 12.94 13.05 3.30
C VAL A 124 13.87 12.96 4.49
N MET A 125 13.37 12.99 5.73
CA MET A 125 14.18 12.83 6.94
C MET A 125 14.93 11.50 6.96
N VAL A 126 14.32 10.40 6.52
CA VAL A 126 15.00 9.11 6.34
C VAL A 126 16.14 9.23 5.33
N GLY A 127 15.90 9.90 4.20
CA GLY A 127 16.92 10.16 3.19
C GLY A 127 18.13 10.93 3.73
N ASP A 128 17.88 11.93 4.57
CA ASP A 128 18.89 12.79 5.15
C ASP A 128 19.82 12.05 6.14
N LEU A 129 19.37 10.96 6.77
CA LEU A 129 20.23 10.10 7.58
C LEU A 129 21.41 9.49 6.80
N TYR A 130 21.28 9.38 5.48
CA TYR A 130 22.27 8.80 4.56
C TYR A 130 23.15 9.83 3.87
N ASN A 131 23.01 11.12 4.20
CA ASN A 131 23.93 12.17 3.76
C ASN A 131 25.28 12.08 4.48
N ASP A 132 25.36 11.40 5.63
CA ASP A 132 26.61 11.04 6.29
C ASP A 132 27.35 10.00 5.43
N PRO A 133 28.64 10.26 5.02
CA PRO A 133 29.44 9.34 4.20
C PRO A 133 29.54 7.92 4.75
N LYS A 134 29.46 7.77 6.07
CA LYS A 134 29.49 6.46 6.77
C LYS A 134 28.30 5.57 6.36
N TYR A 135 27.15 6.16 6.06
CA TYR A 135 25.91 5.45 5.77
C TYR A 135 25.48 5.52 4.30
N ALA A 136 26.11 6.39 3.49
CA ALA A 136 25.71 6.70 2.12
C ALA A 136 25.52 5.44 1.24
N GLN A 137 26.42 4.46 1.33
CA GLN A 137 26.34 3.21 0.56
C GLN A 137 25.20 2.29 0.98
N LYS A 138 24.56 2.54 2.14
CA LYS A 138 23.47 1.71 2.69
C LYS A 138 22.09 2.32 2.47
N ARG A 139 22.01 3.42 1.74
CA ARG A 139 20.77 4.19 1.51
C ARG A 139 19.64 3.33 0.94
N ASP A 140 19.90 2.59 -0.13
CA ASP A 140 18.88 1.77 -0.79
C ASP A 140 18.38 0.64 0.12
N ALA A 141 19.29 0.01 0.88
CA ALA A 141 18.93 -0.99 1.88
C ALA A 141 18.08 -0.40 3.01
N GLY A 142 18.38 0.84 3.43
CA GLY A 142 17.60 1.55 4.42
C GLY A 142 16.20 1.91 3.97
N PHE A 143 16.04 2.40 2.75
CA PHE A 143 14.71 2.64 2.17
C PHE A 143 13.91 1.35 1.99
N SER A 144 14.57 0.26 1.63
CA SER A 144 13.92 -1.05 1.54
C SER A 144 13.42 -1.54 2.90
N LEU A 145 14.20 -1.34 3.98
CA LEU A 145 13.77 -1.62 5.36
C LEU A 145 12.59 -0.74 5.78
N PHE A 146 12.68 0.55 5.49
CA PHE A 146 11.61 1.50 5.78
C PHE A 146 10.30 1.08 5.11
N TYR A 147 10.34 0.70 3.83
CA TYR A 147 9.18 0.22 3.08
C TYR A 147 8.65 -1.11 3.60
N MET A 148 9.53 -2.03 3.97
CA MET A 148 9.14 -3.31 4.56
C MET A 148 8.37 -3.10 5.87
N LEU A 149 8.81 -2.20 6.74
CA LEU A 149 8.15 -1.91 8.02
C LEU A 149 6.78 -1.24 7.84
N ILE A 150 6.56 -0.48 6.77
CA ILE A 150 5.22 -0.01 6.37
C ILE A 150 4.28 -1.21 6.13
N ASN A 151 4.74 -2.18 5.36
CA ASN A 151 3.94 -3.37 5.03
C ASN A 151 3.71 -4.28 6.23
N VAL A 152 4.64 -4.33 7.18
CA VAL A 152 4.41 -5.03 8.47
C VAL A 152 3.21 -4.40 9.19
N GLY A 153 3.15 -3.07 9.32
CA GLY A 153 1.99 -2.38 9.89
C GLY A 153 0.70 -2.67 9.14
N ALA A 154 0.73 -2.59 7.81
CA ALA A 154 -0.42 -2.84 6.96
C ALA A 154 -0.95 -4.29 7.05
N MET A 155 -0.08 -5.27 7.22
CA MET A 155 -0.44 -6.69 7.30
C MET A 155 -1.26 -7.02 8.56
N PHE A 156 -0.93 -6.41 9.70
CA PHE A 156 -1.66 -6.64 10.95
C PHE A 156 -2.95 -5.81 11.07
N ALA A 157 -3.10 -4.77 10.27
CA ALA A 157 -4.18 -3.80 10.39
C ALA A 157 -5.59 -4.38 10.19
N PRO A 158 -5.89 -5.21 9.17
CA PRO A 158 -7.21 -5.82 9.01
C PRO A 158 -7.59 -6.74 10.17
N THR A 159 -6.65 -7.55 10.64
CA THR A 159 -6.86 -8.43 11.80
C THR A 159 -7.17 -7.62 13.07
N ALA A 160 -6.47 -6.51 13.30
CA ALA A 160 -6.72 -5.63 14.44
C ALA A 160 -8.12 -4.98 14.34
N ALA A 161 -8.51 -4.51 13.15
CA ALA A 161 -9.83 -3.94 12.92
C ALA A 161 -10.95 -4.94 13.25
N ILE A 162 -10.86 -6.17 12.71
CA ILE A 162 -11.85 -7.22 12.93
C ILE A 162 -11.94 -7.56 14.42
N LYS A 163 -10.80 -7.88 15.06
CA LYS A 163 -10.78 -8.29 16.49
C LYS A 163 -11.34 -7.23 17.43
N ILE A 164 -11.06 -5.95 17.20
CA ILE A 164 -11.61 -4.88 18.04
C ILE A 164 -13.11 -4.70 17.83
N MET A 165 -13.58 -4.84 16.58
CA MET A 165 -15.01 -4.78 16.24
C MET A 165 -15.77 -5.95 16.87
N ASP A 166 -15.24 -7.18 16.78
CA ASP A 166 -15.82 -8.37 17.39
C ASP A 166 -15.88 -8.24 18.92
N TRP A 167 -14.78 -7.77 19.53
CA TRP A 167 -14.75 -7.50 20.97
C TRP A 167 -15.83 -6.48 21.38
N ALA A 168 -16.01 -5.40 20.63
CA ALA A 168 -17.02 -4.38 20.91
C ALA A 168 -18.44 -4.97 20.81
N GLN A 169 -18.71 -5.80 19.80
CA GLN A 169 -19.99 -6.45 19.62
C GLN A 169 -20.29 -7.50 20.72
N LEU A 170 -19.32 -8.38 21.00
CA LEU A 170 -19.51 -9.51 21.91
C LEU A 170 -19.43 -9.11 23.39
N SER A 171 -18.50 -8.20 23.75
CA SER A 171 -18.26 -7.85 25.16
C SER A 171 -19.01 -6.61 25.62
N LEU A 172 -19.27 -5.64 24.72
CA LEU A 172 -19.97 -4.40 25.05
C LEU A 172 -21.41 -4.36 24.52
N GLY A 173 -21.84 -5.35 23.72
CA GLY A 173 -23.16 -5.37 23.12
C GLY A 173 -23.41 -4.26 22.09
N ILE A 174 -22.34 -3.73 21.50
CA ILE A 174 -22.39 -2.65 20.49
C ILE A 174 -22.94 -3.19 19.16
N SER A 175 -23.74 -2.41 18.46
CA SER A 175 -24.23 -2.76 17.13
C SER A 175 -23.09 -2.95 16.13
N LYS A 176 -23.30 -3.76 15.09
CA LYS A 176 -22.30 -3.94 14.03
C LYS A 176 -21.93 -2.61 13.37
N SER A 177 -22.90 -1.72 13.15
CA SER A 177 -22.67 -0.39 12.59
C SER A 177 -21.78 0.45 13.50
N ASP A 178 -22.05 0.49 14.80
CA ASP A 178 -21.27 1.31 15.74
C ASP A 178 -19.89 0.70 16.04
N SER A 179 -19.71 -0.63 15.85
CA SER A 179 -18.43 -1.31 16.09
C SER A 179 -17.29 -0.79 15.20
N TYR A 180 -17.59 -0.25 14.01
CA TYR A 180 -16.59 0.37 13.13
C TYR A 180 -15.85 1.55 13.80
N HIS A 181 -16.52 2.30 14.67
CA HIS A 181 -15.91 3.42 15.41
C HIS A 181 -14.78 2.97 16.32
N PHE A 182 -14.84 1.73 16.83
CA PHE A 182 -13.76 1.12 17.61
C PHE A 182 -12.52 0.84 16.75
N ALA A 183 -12.68 0.40 15.50
CA ALA A 183 -11.56 0.26 14.57
C ALA A 183 -10.91 1.62 14.28
N PHE A 184 -11.69 2.70 14.16
CA PHE A 184 -11.15 4.05 13.99
C PHE A 184 -10.46 4.55 15.26
N ALA A 185 -10.93 4.20 16.46
CA ALA A 185 -10.27 4.50 17.72
C ALA A 185 -8.90 3.81 17.85
N VAL A 186 -8.72 2.60 17.30
CA VAL A 186 -7.41 1.95 17.21
C VAL A 186 -6.40 2.80 16.45
N ALA A 187 -6.82 3.52 15.40
CA ALA A 187 -5.95 4.45 14.68
C ALA A 187 -5.49 5.62 15.57
N CYS A 188 -6.35 6.13 16.47
CA CYS A 188 -5.94 7.15 17.45
C CYS A 188 -4.85 6.62 18.38
N VAL A 189 -5.03 5.42 18.95
CA VAL A 189 -4.04 4.79 19.85
C VAL A 189 -2.72 4.57 19.10
N SER A 190 -2.79 4.10 17.89
CA SER A 190 -1.63 3.87 17.02
C SER A 190 -0.84 5.17 16.76
N LEU A 191 -1.52 6.30 16.53
CA LEU A 191 -0.86 7.60 16.37
C LEU A 191 -0.21 8.10 17.68
N ILE A 192 -0.82 7.84 18.84
CA ILE A 192 -0.20 8.15 20.14
C ILE A 192 1.11 7.37 20.29
N VAL A 193 1.12 6.07 19.95
CA VAL A 193 2.33 5.26 19.96
C VAL A 193 3.36 5.78 18.95
N SER A 194 2.92 6.12 17.74
CA SER A 194 3.77 6.68 16.69
C SER A 194 4.49 7.96 17.13
N ILE A 195 3.74 8.92 17.71
CA ILE A 195 4.33 10.18 18.16
C ILE A 195 5.22 9.98 19.40
N ALA A 196 4.85 9.07 20.29
CA ALA A 196 5.69 8.71 21.43
C ALA A 196 7.05 8.15 20.98
N ILE A 197 7.06 7.22 20.02
CA ILE A 197 8.29 6.68 19.42
C ILE A 197 9.11 7.82 18.79
N TYR A 198 8.47 8.67 17.99
CA TYR A 198 9.13 9.79 17.32
C TYR A 198 9.86 10.72 18.31
N TYR A 199 9.20 11.10 19.40
CA TYR A 199 9.79 12.02 20.40
C TYR A 199 10.77 11.35 21.35
N LEU A 200 10.50 10.13 21.83
CA LEU A 200 11.39 9.39 22.72
C LEU A 200 12.75 9.11 22.07
N PHE A 201 12.76 8.83 20.78
CA PHE A 201 13.98 8.53 20.04
C PHE A 201 14.49 9.69 19.18
N LYS A 202 13.97 10.91 19.38
CA LYS A 202 14.35 12.12 18.62
C LYS A 202 15.84 12.39 18.59
N SER A 203 16.56 12.08 19.68
CA SER A 203 18.01 12.25 19.77
C SER A 203 18.80 11.45 18.72
N THR A 204 18.23 10.34 18.21
CA THR A 204 18.89 9.47 17.22
C THR A 204 18.92 10.06 15.82
N PHE A 205 18.06 11.03 15.52
CA PHE A 205 17.94 11.71 14.23
C PHE A 205 17.93 13.24 14.36
N ALA A 206 18.26 13.79 15.52
CA ALA A 206 18.25 15.24 15.75
C ALA A 206 19.17 16.02 14.78
N HIS A 207 20.26 15.40 14.32
CA HIS A 207 21.23 15.99 13.40
C HIS A 207 20.65 16.24 11.99
N VAL A 208 19.60 15.53 11.58
CA VAL A 208 18.93 15.75 10.27
C VAL A 208 17.79 16.77 10.34
N LEU A 209 17.48 17.30 11.54
CA LEU A 209 16.46 18.32 11.72
C LEU A 209 16.91 19.73 11.31
N THR A 210 18.22 19.94 11.25
CA THR A 210 18.91 21.21 11.00
C THR A 210 19.53 21.28 9.61
N THR A 211 18.96 20.59 8.61
CA THR A 211 19.55 20.54 7.26
C THR A 211 19.68 21.96 6.68
N ASP A 212 20.89 22.42 6.49
CA ASP A 212 21.22 23.73 5.94
C ASP A 212 20.72 23.84 4.50
N LYS A 213 19.77 24.73 4.24
CA LYS A 213 19.27 25.06 2.90
C LYS A 213 20.41 25.45 1.94
N ALA A 214 21.51 25.99 2.45
CA ALA A 214 22.69 26.38 1.69
C ALA A 214 23.40 25.20 1.01
N ALA A 215 23.40 24.01 1.59
CA ALA A 215 24.00 22.82 0.99
C ALA A 215 23.19 22.28 -0.20
N VAL A 216 21.85 22.38 -0.14
CA VAL A 216 20.95 21.96 -1.21
C VAL A 216 21.04 22.93 -2.40
N GLU A 217 21.10 24.24 -2.15
CA GLU A 217 21.26 25.27 -3.22
C GLU A 217 22.58 25.19 -3.94
N LYS A 218 23.67 24.80 -3.25
CA LYS A 218 25.00 24.70 -3.88
C LYS A 218 25.08 23.56 -4.89
N ASN A 219 24.42 22.42 -4.60
CA ASN A 219 24.36 21.28 -5.50
C ASN A 219 23.42 21.53 -6.72
N THR A 220 22.51 22.50 -6.63
CA THR A 220 21.57 22.82 -7.73
C THR A 220 22.19 23.73 -8.78
N LYS A 221 23.26 24.47 -8.46
CA LYS A 221 23.89 25.43 -9.37
C LYS A 221 24.93 24.83 -10.35
N GLU A 222 25.40 23.60 -10.10
CA GLU A 222 26.41 22.93 -10.97
C GLU A 222 25.80 21.90 -11.94
N LEU A 223 24.47 21.94 -12.17
CA LEU A 223 23.79 20.96 -13.03
C LEU A 223 23.89 21.39 -14.49
N GLU A 224 24.58 20.59 -15.31
CA GLU A 224 24.60 20.74 -16.77
C GLU A 224 23.18 20.87 -17.33
N GLU A 225 22.90 21.96 -18.06
CA GLU A 225 21.62 22.16 -18.73
C GLU A 225 21.51 21.19 -19.92
N MET A 226 20.58 20.23 -19.81
CA MET A 226 20.23 19.38 -20.94
C MET A 226 19.72 20.22 -22.15
N ALA A 227 19.99 19.74 -23.37
CA ALA A 227 19.43 20.35 -24.56
C ALA A 227 17.89 20.41 -24.50
N PRO A 228 17.25 21.52 -24.92
CA PRO A 228 15.80 21.68 -24.86
C PRO A 228 15.00 20.54 -25.54
N ALA A 229 15.53 20.01 -26.64
CA ALA A 229 14.89 18.88 -27.36
C ALA A 229 14.91 17.58 -26.54
N GLU A 230 16.02 17.26 -25.88
CA GLU A 230 16.15 16.09 -24.99
C GLU A 230 15.27 16.24 -23.75
N THR A 231 15.24 17.42 -23.14
CA THR A 231 14.37 17.75 -22.02
C THR A 231 12.90 17.48 -22.37
N LYS A 232 12.45 17.96 -23.54
CA LYS A 232 11.09 17.72 -24.03
C LYS A 232 10.80 16.23 -24.26
N GLU A 233 11.73 15.49 -24.89
CA GLU A 233 11.58 14.06 -25.16
C GLU A 233 11.41 13.26 -23.84
N ARG A 234 12.22 13.54 -22.83
CA ARG A 234 12.16 12.91 -21.51
C ARG A 234 10.85 13.20 -20.77
N ILE A 235 10.41 14.45 -20.76
CA ILE A 235 9.13 14.86 -20.14
C ILE A 235 7.96 14.14 -20.82
N VAL A 236 7.91 14.12 -22.15
CA VAL A 236 6.85 13.43 -22.90
C VAL A 236 6.85 11.93 -22.58
N CYS A 237 8.02 11.29 -22.53
CA CYS A 237 8.12 9.87 -22.15
C CYS A 237 7.59 9.61 -20.74
N LEU A 238 7.91 10.48 -19.78
CA LEU A 238 7.38 10.36 -18.41
C LEU A 238 5.86 10.53 -18.36
N CYS A 239 5.30 11.54 -19.05
CA CYS A 239 3.85 11.74 -19.12
C CYS A 239 3.11 10.53 -19.73
N LEU A 240 3.68 9.88 -20.75
CA LEU A 240 3.11 8.65 -21.32
C LEU A 240 3.13 7.48 -20.33
N VAL A 241 4.19 7.35 -19.53
CA VAL A 241 4.23 6.34 -18.45
C VAL A 241 3.23 6.69 -17.35
N PHE A 242 3.08 7.96 -16.97
CA PHE A 242 2.08 8.40 -15.97
C PHE A 242 0.66 8.06 -16.40
N ALA A 243 0.33 8.16 -17.69
CA ALA A 243 -0.97 7.74 -18.20
C ALA A 243 -1.24 6.25 -17.95
N VAL A 244 -0.24 5.38 -18.09
CA VAL A 244 -0.37 3.94 -17.77
C VAL A 244 -0.51 3.72 -16.26
N VAL A 245 0.24 4.45 -15.45
CA VAL A 245 0.24 4.36 -13.99
C VAL A 245 -1.13 4.73 -13.39
N ILE A 246 -1.85 5.68 -13.99
CA ILE A 246 -3.22 6.01 -13.59
C ILE A 246 -4.11 4.76 -13.61
N PHE A 247 -4.10 4.01 -14.71
CA PHE A 247 -4.93 2.83 -14.87
C PHE A 247 -4.47 1.66 -14.00
N PHE A 248 -3.15 1.57 -13.73
CA PHE A 248 -2.65 0.58 -12.77
C PHE A 248 -3.23 0.81 -11.38
N TRP A 249 -3.13 2.03 -10.85
CA TRP A 249 -3.62 2.32 -9.50
C TRP A 249 -5.14 2.23 -9.39
N MET A 250 -5.87 2.57 -10.45
CA MET A 250 -7.31 2.32 -10.53
C MET A 250 -7.64 0.82 -10.38
N ALA A 251 -6.91 -0.03 -11.07
CA ALA A 251 -7.10 -1.48 -11.01
C ALA A 251 -6.60 -2.05 -9.68
N PHE A 252 -5.43 -1.65 -9.21
CA PHE A 252 -4.81 -2.19 -8.01
C PHE A 252 -5.59 -1.89 -6.74
N HIS A 253 -6.08 -0.65 -6.57
CA HIS A 253 -6.83 -0.26 -5.37
C HIS A 253 -8.27 -0.82 -5.32
N GLN A 254 -8.68 -1.65 -6.27
CA GLN A 254 -9.87 -2.46 -6.11
C GLN A 254 -9.75 -3.46 -4.96
N ASN A 255 -8.55 -3.73 -4.47
CA ASN A 255 -8.31 -4.58 -3.30
C ASN A 255 -9.06 -4.09 -2.04
N GLY A 256 -9.19 -2.79 -1.84
CA GLY A 256 -9.98 -2.17 -0.76
C GLY A 256 -11.39 -1.76 -1.18
N ALA A 257 -11.81 -2.02 -2.40
CA ALA A 257 -13.10 -1.60 -2.96
C ALA A 257 -13.92 -2.80 -3.49
N THR A 258 -13.95 -3.03 -4.80
CA THR A 258 -14.79 -4.09 -5.38
C THR A 258 -14.38 -5.51 -4.95
N LEU A 259 -13.09 -5.78 -4.71
CA LEU A 259 -12.67 -7.08 -4.15
C LEU A 259 -13.15 -7.26 -2.70
N THR A 260 -13.23 -6.18 -1.91
CA THR A 260 -13.83 -6.21 -0.57
C THR A 260 -15.34 -6.44 -0.62
N TYR A 261 -16.04 -5.83 -1.60
CA TYR A 261 -17.46 -6.12 -1.84
C TYR A 261 -17.67 -7.59 -2.26
N PHE A 262 -16.81 -8.09 -3.15
CA PHE A 262 -16.87 -9.49 -3.55
C PHE A 262 -16.63 -10.44 -2.38
N ALA A 263 -15.68 -10.12 -1.52
CA ALA A 263 -15.41 -10.91 -0.30
C ALA A 263 -16.64 -10.99 0.61
N ARG A 264 -17.38 -9.89 0.77
CA ARG A 264 -18.58 -9.83 1.61
C ARG A 264 -19.78 -10.58 0.99
N ASP A 265 -19.97 -10.44 -0.33
CA ASP A 265 -21.18 -10.87 -1.00
C ASP A 265 -21.10 -12.31 -1.52
N PHE A 266 -19.88 -12.82 -1.78
CA PHE A 266 -19.70 -14.07 -2.53
C PHE A 266 -18.70 -15.06 -1.94
N VAL A 267 -17.85 -14.66 -1.03
CA VAL A 267 -16.85 -15.58 -0.48
C VAL A 267 -17.37 -16.27 0.76
N ALA A 268 -17.08 -17.57 0.91
CA ALA A 268 -17.47 -18.34 2.10
C ALA A 268 -17.15 -17.61 3.40
N THR A 269 -18.10 -17.60 4.30
CA THR A 269 -18.00 -16.88 5.59
C THR A 269 -17.24 -17.66 6.67
N SER A 270 -16.89 -18.91 6.39
CA SER A 270 -16.05 -19.73 7.25
C SER A 270 -15.11 -20.63 6.44
N ALA A 271 -14.04 -21.08 7.06
CA ALA A 271 -13.11 -22.02 6.47
C ALA A 271 -12.52 -22.97 7.49
N THR A 272 -12.06 -24.12 7.00
CA THR A 272 -11.37 -25.17 7.76
C THR A 272 -10.02 -25.51 7.14
N GLY A 273 -9.18 -26.27 7.86
CA GLY A 273 -7.90 -26.77 7.34
C GLY A 273 -6.94 -25.69 6.90
N VAL A 274 -6.30 -25.84 5.73
CA VAL A 274 -5.28 -24.91 5.21
C VAL A 274 -5.86 -23.53 4.99
N THR A 275 -7.07 -23.41 4.44
CA THR A 275 -7.72 -22.13 4.20
C THR A 275 -7.96 -21.35 5.50
N ALA A 276 -8.36 -22.03 6.59
CA ALA A 276 -8.47 -21.39 7.89
C ALA A 276 -7.12 -20.89 8.42
N MET A 277 -6.04 -21.64 8.17
CA MET A 277 -4.69 -21.20 8.56
C MET A 277 -4.22 -19.96 7.80
N GLU A 278 -4.60 -19.83 6.54
CA GLU A 278 -4.24 -18.66 5.71
C GLU A 278 -4.89 -17.38 6.23
N MET A 279 -6.04 -17.46 6.88
CA MET A 279 -6.72 -16.29 7.46
C MET A 279 -6.04 -15.78 8.73
N ASP A 280 -5.20 -16.56 9.40
CA ASP A 280 -4.46 -16.14 10.59
C ASP A 280 -3.14 -15.45 10.20
N VAL A 281 -3.02 -14.18 10.55
CA VAL A 281 -1.83 -13.36 10.28
C VAL A 281 -0.56 -13.93 10.89
N THR A 282 -0.63 -14.69 11.99
CA THR A 282 0.56 -15.30 12.62
C THR A 282 1.13 -16.43 11.78
N ASN A 283 0.28 -17.18 11.09
CA ASN A 283 0.72 -18.20 10.13
C ASN A 283 1.35 -17.57 8.88
N LEU A 284 0.83 -16.42 8.41
CA LEU A 284 1.43 -15.65 7.33
C LEU A 284 2.83 -15.14 7.72
N VAL A 285 3.02 -14.70 8.96
CA VAL A 285 4.33 -14.33 9.50
C VAL A 285 5.30 -15.51 9.48
N ALA A 286 4.85 -16.70 9.90
CA ALA A 286 5.68 -17.91 9.82
C ALA A 286 6.11 -18.24 8.38
N CYS A 287 5.20 -18.10 7.41
CA CYS A 287 5.50 -18.25 5.98
C CYS A 287 6.56 -17.23 5.50
N ILE A 288 6.47 -15.97 5.93
CA ILE A 288 7.46 -14.93 5.62
C ILE A 288 8.84 -15.33 6.19
N PHE A 289 8.91 -15.81 7.43
CA PHE A 289 10.16 -16.31 8.01
C PHE A 289 10.77 -17.45 7.21
N ILE A 290 9.97 -18.39 6.70
CA ILE A 290 10.44 -19.46 5.82
C ILE A 290 11.06 -18.89 4.55
N VAL A 291 10.40 -17.96 3.87
CA VAL A 291 10.90 -17.34 2.63
C VAL A 291 12.24 -16.63 2.85
N TYR A 292 12.32 -15.78 3.88
CA TYR A 292 13.58 -15.06 4.20
C TYR A 292 14.70 -16.01 4.62
N SER A 293 14.37 -17.05 5.35
CA SER A 293 15.35 -18.05 5.78
C SER A 293 15.86 -18.89 4.61
N LEU A 294 15.00 -19.25 3.66
CA LEU A 294 15.41 -19.90 2.41
C LEU A 294 16.37 -19.00 1.62
N CYS A 295 16.02 -17.72 1.44
CA CYS A 295 16.93 -16.74 0.83
C CYS A 295 18.27 -16.65 1.59
N GLY A 296 18.23 -16.68 2.91
CA GLY A 296 19.43 -16.68 3.77
C GLY A 296 20.30 -17.93 3.56
N ILE A 297 19.72 -19.12 3.40
CA ILE A 297 20.47 -20.36 3.10
C ILE A 297 21.21 -20.26 1.76
N PHE A 298 20.55 -19.67 0.73
CA PHE A 298 21.18 -19.51 -0.57
C PHE A 298 22.30 -18.45 -0.60
N GLN A 299 22.19 -17.41 0.24
CA GLN A 299 23.17 -16.30 0.27
C GLN A 299 24.35 -16.57 1.19
N ASN A 300 24.18 -17.35 2.27
CA ASN A 300 25.22 -17.61 3.27
C ASN A 300 26.03 -18.87 2.96
N LYS A 301 27.27 -18.93 3.49
CA LYS A 301 28.15 -20.09 3.41
C LYS A 301 28.45 -20.65 4.81
N GLY A 302 28.73 -21.95 4.88
CA GLY A 302 29.16 -22.63 6.11
C GLY A 302 28.19 -22.42 7.29
N LYS A 303 28.71 -22.01 8.45
CA LYS A 303 27.95 -21.82 9.69
C LYS A 303 26.86 -20.76 9.59
N GLY A 304 26.92 -19.82 8.65
CA GLY A 304 25.89 -18.81 8.43
C GLY A 304 24.55 -19.38 7.97
N LYS A 305 24.48 -20.65 7.57
CA LYS A 305 23.23 -21.35 7.20
C LYS A 305 22.47 -21.91 8.40
N ILE A 306 23.09 -22.02 9.57
CA ILE A 306 22.52 -22.68 10.76
C ILE A 306 21.30 -21.92 11.25
N ILE A 307 21.40 -20.62 11.46
CA ILE A 307 20.28 -19.78 11.96
C ILE A 307 19.07 -19.83 11.00
N PRO A 308 19.22 -19.60 9.69
CA PRO A 308 18.11 -19.75 8.76
C PRO A 308 17.49 -21.17 8.78
N ALA A 309 18.31 -22.22 8.85
CA ALA A 309 17.78 -23.59 8.92
C ALA A 309 16.96 -23.84 10.19
N VAL A 310 17.43 -23.38 11.34
CA VAL A 310 16.69 -23.48 12.62
C VAL A 310 15.36 -22.70 12.54
N LEU A 311 15.35 -21.51 11.95
CA LEU A 311 14.14 -20.72 11.79
C LEU A 311 13.12 -21.41 10.88
N ILE A 312 13.56 -22.08 9.80
CA ILE A 312 12.65 -22.88 8.94
C ILE A 312 12.03 -24.02 9.77
N VAL A 313 12.85 -24.78 10.49
CA VAL A 313 12.34 -25.89 11.30
C VAL A 313 11.33 -25.40 12.35
N ALA A 314 11.63 -24.31 13.05
CA ALA A 314 10.73 -23.71 14.03
C ALA A 314 9.42 -23.24 13.38
N ALA A 315 9.48 -22.55 12.25
CA ALA A 315 8.29 -22.08 11.53
C ALA A 315 7.44 -23.24 11.00
N VAL A 316 8.06 -24.29 10.44
CA VAL A 316 7.35 -25.48 9.97
C VAL A 316 6.70 -26.21 11.15
N ALA A 317 7.41 -26.37 12.27
CA ALA A 317 6.85 -26.99 13.49
C ALA A 317 5.64 -26.18 14.02
N TYR A 318 5.75 -24.86 14.05
CA TYR A 318 4.64 -23.96 14.43
C TYR A 318 3.43 -24.13 13.50
N LEU A 319 3.63 -24.10 12.20
CA LEU A 319 2.56 -24.29 11.21
C LEU A 319 1.93 -25.68 11.30
N SER A 320 2.74 -26.72 11.51
CA SER A 320 2.25 -28.10 11.69
C SER A 320 1.41 -28.23 12.97
N TYR A 321 1.85 -27.62 14.08
CA TYR A 321 1.09 -27.59 15.33
C TYR A 321 -0.25 -26.87 15.14
N ASN A 322 -0.27 -25.70 14.50
CA ASN A 322 -1.50 -24.96 14.22
C ASN A 322 -2.43 -25.75 13.30
N TYR A 323 -1.91 -26.41 12.26
CA TYR A 323 -2.71 -27.24 11.36
C TYR A 323 -3.43 -28.40 12.08
N MET A 324 -2.76 -29.04 13.05
CA MET A 324 -3.37 -30.12 13.82
C MET A 324 -4.43 -29.64 14.81
N ASN A 325 -4.40 -28.35 15.19
CA ASN A 325 -5.31 -27.76 16.16
C ASN A 325 -6.30 -26.76 15.55
N VAL A 326 -6.22 -26.49 14.24
CA VAL A 326 -7.12 -25.53 13.61
C VAL A 326 -8.55 -26.07 13.60
N THR A 327 -9.46 -25.23 14.05
CA THR A 327 -10.91 -25.45 13.96
C THR A 327 -11.48 -24.62 12.81
N GLU A 328 -12.78 -24.61 12.65
CA GLU A 328 -13.46 -23.70 11.76
C GLU A 328 -13.22 -22.25 12.20
N VAL A 329 -12.87 -21.40 11.26
CA VAL A 329 -12.58 -19.97 11.47
C VAL A 329 -13.56 -19.15 10.65
N GLU A 330 -14.18 -18.14 11.28
CA GLU A 330 -15.04 -17.18 10.60
C GLU A 330 -14.19 -16.24 9.72
N ILE A 331 -14.66 -15.97 8.49
CA ILE A 331 -14.01 -15.11 7.51
C ILE A 331 -14.79 -13.81 7.36
N SER A 332 -14.19 -12.70 7.72
CA SER A 332 -14.69 -11.35 7.45
C SER A 332 -14.04 -10.75 6.23
N ALA A 333 -14.80 -10.03 5.41
CA ALA A 333 -14.30 -9.44 4.14
C ALA A 333 -13.01 -8.59 4.27
N PRO A 334 -12.80 -7.78 5.31
CA PRO A 334 -11.58 -6.99 5.44
C PRO A 334 -10.29 -7.82 5.56
N ILE A 335 -10.38 -9.11 6.00
CA ILE A 335 -9.21 -9.95 6.25
C ILE A 335 -8.35 -10.14 4.98
N PHE A 336 -8.98 -10.14 3.79
CA PHE A 336 -8.26 -10.33 2.54
C PHE A 336 -7.24 -9.22 2.26
N GLN A 337 -7.40 -8.03 2.81
CA GLN A 337 -6.47 -6.93 2.62
C GLN A 337 -5.11 -7.15 3.29
N GLN A 338 -4.98 -8.12 4.22
CA GLN A 338 -3.68 -8.50 4.79
C GLN A 338 -2.76 -9.23 3.78
N PHE A 339 -3.33 -9.86 2.73
CA PHE A 339 -2.55 -10.65 1.79
C PHE A 339 -1.62 -9.81 0.92
N ASN A 340 -2.05 -8.64 0.46
CA ASN A 340 -1.17 -7.78 -0.32
C ASN A 340 0.12 -7.41 0.45
N PRO A 341 0.10 -6.79 1.64
CA PRO A 341 1.34 -6.48 2.37
C PRO A 341 2.13 -7.73 2.76
N CYS A 342 1.47 -8.85 3.06
CA CYS A 342 2.14 -10.14 3.29
C CYS A 342 2.94 -10.57 2.07
N PHE A 343 2.32 -10.56 0.88
CA PHE A 343 2.97 -10.94 -0.36
C PHE A 343 4.05 -9.93 -0.78
N VAL A 344 3.87 -8.63 -0.53
CA VAL A 344 4.92 -7.63 -0.75
C VAL A 344 6.17 -7.98 0.07
N ILE A 345 6.01 -8.29 1.36
CA ILE A 345 7.14 -8.66 2.22
C ILE A 345 7.78 -9.96 1.71
N ALA A 346 6.99 -10.99 1.46
CA ALA A 346 7.49 -12.31 1.07
C ALA A 346 8.14 -12.31 -0.32
N LEU A 347 7.56 -11.63 -1.31
CA LEU A 347 8.03 -11.66 -2.71
C LEU A 347 9.14 -10.65 -3.01
N THR A 348 9.34 -9.62 -2.18
CA THR A 348 10.40 -8.62 -2.40
C THR A 348 11.79 -9.26 -2.53
N PRO A 349 12.26 -10.12 -1.61
CA PRO A 349 13.58 -10.75 -1.76
C PRO A 349 13.64 -11.70 -2.97
N VAL A 350 12.54 -12.35 -3.31
CA VAL A 350 12.44 -13.23 -4.49
C VAL A 350 12.57 -12.42 -5.78
N SER A 351 11.83 -11.31 -5.87
CA SER A 351 11.90 -10.39 -7.01
C SER A 351 13.30 -9.81 -7.21
N ILE A 352 13.93 -9.34 -6.14
CA ILE A 352 15.33 -8.85 -6.17
C ILE A 352 16.28 -9.97 -6.64
N GLY A 353 16.08 -11.19 -6.15
CA GLY A 353 16.88 -12.36 -6.56
C GLY A 353 16.75 -12.67 -8.05
N ILE A 354 15.53 -12.71 -8.57
CA ILE A 354 15.24 -12.97 -9.99
C ILE A 354 15.86 -11.89 -10.89
N PHE A 355 15.57 -10.61 -10.60
CA PHE A 355 16.11 -9.53 -11.43
C PHE A 355 17.62 -9.38 -11.30
N GLY A 356 18.20 -9.59 -10.13
CA GLY A 356 19.63 -9.61 -9.94
C GLY A 356 20.33 -10.76 -10.70
N TRP A 357 19.70 -11.93 -10.79
CA TRP A 357 20.17 -13.03 -11.62
C TRP A 357 20.08 -12.73 -13.12
N LEU A 358 18.96 -12.12 -13.57
CA LEU A 358 18.81 -11.66 -14.96
C LEU A 358 19.82 -10.57 -15.33
N ALA A 359 20.08 -9.62 -14.42
CA ALA A 359 21.08 -8.58 -14.60
C ALA A 359 22.48 -9.14 -14.79
N LYS A 360 22.89 -10.12 -13.96
CA LYS A 360 24.18 -10.84 -14.13
C LYS A 360 24.32 -11.53 -15.48
N LYS A 361 23.20 -11.92 -16.10
CA LYS A 361 23.18 -12.52 -17.45
C LYS A 361 23.03 -11.50 -18.58
N GLY A 362 22.95 -10.20 -18.27
CA GLY A 362 22.68 -9.15 -19.27
C GLY A 362 21.29 -9.23 -19.91
N LYS A 363 20.34 -9.93 -19.24
CA LYS A 363 18.97 -10.16 -19.74
C LYS A 363 17.90 -9.47 -18.90
N GLU A 364 18.29 -8.57 -17.99
CA GLU A 364 17.32 -7.82 -17.19
C GLU A 364 16.47 -6.92 -18.08
N PRO A 365 15.11 -7.02 -18.04
CA PRO A 365 14.25 -6.14 -18.78
C PRO A 365 14.40 -4.68 -18.31
N LYS A 366 14.40 -3.73 -19.22
CA LYS A 366 14.38 -2.30 -18.87
C LYS A 366 13.10 -1.91 -18.13
N ALA A 367 13.14 -0.82 -17.38
CA ALA A 367 12.02 -0.36 -16.56
C ALA A 367 10.67 -0.26 -17.29
N PRO A 368 10.57 0.32 -18.51
CA PRO A 368 9.30 0.37 -19.24
C PRO A 368 8.73 -1.01 -19.59
N VAL A 369 9.60 -1.99 -19.89
CA VAL A 369 9.17 -3.38 -20.15
C VAL A 369 8.58 -4.01 -18.89
N LYS A 370 9.22 -3.82 -17.73
CA LYS A 370 8.71 -4.32 -16.44
C LYS A 370 7.35 -3.71 -16.09
N ILE A 371 7.17 -2.41 -16.34
CA ILE A 371 5.87 -1.72 -16.15
C ILE A 371 4.80 -2.34 -17.06
N GLY A 372 5.10 -2.55 -18.34
CA GLY A 372 4.19 -3.21 -19.28
C GLY A 372 3.82 -4.64 -18.86
N LEU A 373 4.81 -5.42 -18.40
CA LEU A 373 4.57 -6.75 -17.84
C LEU A 373 3.68 -6.70 -16.59
N GLY A 374 3.87 -5.70 -15.72
CA GLY A 374 3.00 -5.47 -14.56
C GLY A 374 1.53 -5.28 -14.98
N MET A 375 1.26 -4.51 -16.05
CA MET A 375 -0.09 -4.34 -16.58
C MET A 375 -0.67 -5.64 -17.14
N ILE A 376 0.13 -6.48 -17.81
CA ILE A 376 -0.32 -7.81 -18.28
C ILE A 376 -0.67 -8.68 -17.09
N VAL A 377 0.16 -8.72 -16.06
CA VAL A 377 -0.07 -9.52 -14.85
C VAL A 377 -1.34 -9.05 -14.14
N ALA A 378 -1.58 -7.74 -14.03
CA ALA A 378 -2.83 -7.20 -13.48
C ALA A 378 -4.05 -7.61 -14.33
N SER A 379 -3.93 -7.60 -15.67
CA SER A 379 -4.98 -8.09 -16.56
C SER A 379 -5.28 -9.57 -16.34
N ILE A 380 -4.26 -10.41 -16.09
CA ILE A 380 -4.43 -11.84 -15.77
C ILE A 380 -5.19 -12.03 -14.45
N ALA A 381 -4.94 -11.21 -13.42
CA ALA A 381 -5.71 -11.28 -12.18
C ALA A 381 -7.21 -11.05 -12.42
N TYR A 382 -7.55 -10.06 -13.24
CA TYR A 382 -8.95 -9.77 -13.56
C TYR A 382 -9.55 -10.73 -14.61
N LEU A 383 -8.75 -11.34 -15.47
CA LEU A 383 -9.18 -12.46 -16.31
C LEU A 383 -9.60 -13.65 -15.43
N LEU A 384 -8.79 -13.98 -14.42
CA LEU A 384 -9.14 -15.02 -13.44
C LEU A 384 -10.47 -14.72 -12.77
N MET A 385 -10.66 -13.51 -12.26
CA MET A 385 -11.94 -13.10 -11.65
C MET A 385 -13.08 -13.16 -12.66
N THR A 386 -12.90 -12.66 -13.87
CA THR A 386 -13.94 -12.70 -14.93
C THR A 386 -14.38 -14.12 -15.21
N THR A 387 -13.45 -15.02 -15.47
CA THR A 387 -13.79 -16.40 -15.92
C THR A 387 -14.35 -17.26 -14.80
N THR A 388 -13.91 -17.08 -13.56
CA THR A 388 -14.34 -17.89 -12.41
C THR A 388 -15.68 -17.43 -11.82
N THR A 389 -16.08 -16.17 -12.05
CA THR A 389 -17.29 -15.59 -11.46
C THR A 389 -18.43 -15.35 -12.44
N MET A 390 -18.28 -15.71 -13.73
CA MET A 390 -19.29 -15.49 -14.78
C MET A 390 -20.67 -16.12 -14.48
N ALA A 391 -20.67 -17.23 -13.77
CA ALA A 391 -21.91 -17.96 -13.44
C ALA A 391 -22.58 -17.50 -12.14
N LEU A 392 -21.96 -16.58 -11.41
CA LEU A 392 -22.52 -16.04 -10.17
C LEU A 392 -23.62 -15.01 -10.47
N PRO A 393 -24.63 -14.89 -9.60
CA PRO A 393 -25.65 -13.86 -9.74
C PRO A 393 -25.06 -12.46 -9.62
N ALA A 394 -25.68 -11.47 -10.25
CA ALA A 394 -25.30 -10.08 -10.09
C ALA A 394 -25.47 -9.63 -8.63
N PRO A 395 -24.51 -8.87 -8.06
CA PRO A 395 -24.61 -8.38 -6.69
C PRO A 395 -25.71 -7.30 -6.56
N ASP A 396 -26.26 -7.16 -5.35
CA ASP A 396 -27.16 -6.04 -5.03
C ASP A 396 -26.32 -4.84 -4.55
N ALA A 397 -26.28 -3.78 -5.35
CA ALA A 397 -25.50 -2.58 -5.05
C ALA A 397 -26.13 -1.71 -3.95
N VAL A 398 -27.42 -1.89 -3.66
CA VAL A 398 -28.20 -1.07 -2.71
C VAL A 398 -28.35 -1.81 -1.37
N ASN A 399 -28.74 -3.09 -1.43
CA ASN A 399 -28.98 -3.92 -0.25
C ASN A 399 -28.06 -5.15 -0.31
N PRO A 400 -26.77 -4.99 0.05
CA PRO A 400 -25.80 -6.06 -0.07
C PRO A 400 -26.23 -7.30 0.73
N LYS A 401 -26.16 -8.45 0.09
CA LYS A 401 -26.50 -9.75 0.67
C LYS A 401 -25.42 -10.76 0.32
N HIS A 402 -25.21 -11.74 1.18
CA HIS A 402 -24.39 -12.90 0.86
C HIS A 402 -25.15 -13.80 -0.14
N LEU A 403 -24.53 -14.06 -1.28
CA LEU A 403 -25.19 -14.70 -2.43
C LEU A 403 -24.58 -16.06 -2.82
N ALA A 404 -23.34 -16.33 -2.41
CA ALA A 404 -22.64 -17.58 -2.71
C ALA A 404 -21.48 -17.82 -1.73
N ASP A 405 -21.00 -19.06 -1.69
CA ASP A 405 -19.85 -19.50 -0.87
C ASP A 405 -18.66 -19.85 -1.79
N VAL A 406 -18.11 -18.85 -2.48
CA VAL A 406 -16.92 -19.02 -3.30
C VAL A 406 -15.72 -19.32 -2.42
N ASN A 407 -14.85 -20.21 -2.88
CA ASN A 407 -13.64 -20.56 -2.14
C ASN A 407 -12.74 -19.30 -1.92
N PRO A 408 -12.34 -19.00 -0.67
CA PRO A 408 -11.50 -17.85 -0.34
C PRO A 408 -10.19 -17.78 -1.14
N ASN A 409 -9.64 -18.92 -1.55
CA ASN A 409 -8.40 -19.01 -2.32
C ASN A 409 -8.46 -18.34 -3.69
N LEU A 410 -9.65 -18.09 -4.23
CA LEU A 410 -9.80 -17.26 -5.42
C LEU A 410 -9.30 -15.84 -5.17
N LEU A 411 -9.71 -15.24 -4.05
CA LEU A 411 -9.24 -13.89 -3.68
C LEU A 411 -7.77 -13.91 -3.27
N VAL A 412 -7.33 -14.88 -2.47
CA VAL A 412 -5.91 -15.01 -2.09
C VAL A 412 -5.02 -15.05 -3.32
N THR A 413 -5.40 -15.86 -4.34
CA THR A 413 -4.68 -15.95 -5.62
C THR A 413 -4.73 -14.64 -6.40
N THR A 414 -5.87 -13.97 -6.41
CA THR A 414 -6.03 -12.66 -7.08
C THR A 414 -5.12 -11.60 -6.43
N TYR A 415 -5.07 -11.54 -5.10
CA TYR A 415 -4.16 -10.66 -4.36
C TYR A 415 -2.69 -10.99 -4.64
N LEU A 416 -2.33 -12.28 -4.73
CA LEU A 416 -0.97 -12.71 -5.08
C LEU A 416 -0.56 -12.19 -6.46
N ILE A 417 -1.42 -12.36 -7.47
CA ILE A 417 -1.14 -11.92 -8.84
C ILE A 417 -1.06 -10.39 -8.91
N LEU A 418 -1.99 -9.67 -8.27
CA LEU A 418 -1.97 -8.20 -8.21
C LEU A 418 -0.73 -7.67 -7.48
N THR A 419 -0.29 -8.33 -6.41
CA THR A 419 0.93 -7.94 -5.70
C THR A 419 2.18 -8.15 -6.56
N PHE A 420 2.21 -9.22 -7.34
CA PHE A 420 3.31 -9.43 -8.29
C PHE A 420 3.33 -8.34 -9.37
N ALA A 421 2.16 -7.92 -9.88
CA ALA A 421 2.02 -6.77 -10.77
C ALA A 421 2.53 -5.46 -10.12
N GLU A 422 2.22 -5.24 -8.85
CA GLU A 422 2.68 -4.08 -8.07
C GLU A 422 4.20 -4.05 -7.97
N LEU A 423 4.84 -5.16 -7.65
CA LEU A 423 6.30 -5.25 -7.55
C LEU A 423 7.01 -4.98 -8.87
N LEU A 424 6.37 -5.27 -10.01
CA LEU A 424 6.87 -4.94 -11.35
C LEU A 424 6.70 -3.47 -11.72
N LEU A 425 5.80 -2.72 -11.06
CA LEU A 425 5.47 -1.36 -11.46
C LEU A 425 5.91 -0.33 -10.42
N SER A 426 5.53 -0.49 -9.17
CA SER A 426 5.62 0.57 -8.16
C SER A 426 7.08 0.99 -7.86
N PRO A 427 8.00 0.11 -7.42
CA PRO A 427 9.37 0.50 -7.13
C PRO A 427 10.14 0.88 -8.40
N ILE A 428 9.83 0.23 -9.51
CA ILE A 428 10.50 0.42 -10.80
C ILE A 428 10.09 1.74 -11.44
N GLY A 429 8.81 2.12 -11.31
CA GLY A 429 8.30 3.38 -11.82
C GLY A 429 8.92 4.59 -11.11
N ILE A 430 9.03 4.56 -9.79
CA ILE A 430 9.71 5.62 -9.02
C ILE A 430 11.19 5.72 -9.45
N SER A 431 11.89 4.59 -9.56
CA SER A 431 13.27 4.56 -10.04
C SER A 431 13.40 5.12 -11.47
N PHE A 432 12.47 4.76 -12.37
CA PHE A 432 12.44 5.27 -13.73
C PHE A 432 12.26 6.80 -13.77
N VAL A 433 11.31 7.35 -13.00
CA VAL A 433 11.11 8.80 -12.90
C VAL A 433 12.37 9.50 -12.42
N THR A 434 12.99 9.00 -11.34
CA THR A 434 14.20 9.63 -10.77
C THR A 434 15.41 9.60 -11.71
N LYS A 435 15.50 8.59 -12.59
CA LYS A 435 16.57 8.42 -13.56
C LYS A 435 16.37 9.24 -14.84
N VAL A 436 15.12 9.28 -15.34
CA VAL A 436 14.80 9.90 -16.64
C VAL A 436 14.48 11.39 -16.52
N ALA A 437 13.93 11.83 -15.39
CA ALA A 437 13.53 13.21 -15.19
C ALA A 437 14.71 14.16 -15.38
N PRO A 438 14.54 15.24 -16.20
CA PRO A 438 15.54 16.28 -16.32
C PRO A 438 15.79 16.91 -14.94
N THR A 439 17.05 17.19 -14.63
CA THR A 439 17.47 17.60 -13.28
C THR A 439 16.70 18.81 -12.75
N LYS A 440 16.48 19.81 -13.63
CA LYS A 440 15.70 21.02 -13.34
C LYS A 440 14.24 20.73 -12.96
N TYR A 441 13.63 19.65 -13.49
CA TYR A 441 12.21 19.31 -13.32
C TYR A 441 11.98 18.05 -12.47
N LYS A 442 13.03 17.51 -11.84
CA LYS A 442 12.95 16.24 -11.11
C LYS A 442 11.90 16.24 -10.00
N GLY A 443 11.81 17.30 -9.21
CA GLY A 443 10.78 17.47 -8.18
C GLY A 443 9.37 17.52 -8.77
N ILE A 444 9.19 18.28 -9.87
CA ILE A 444 7.89 18.38 -10.57
C ILE A 444 7.47 17.01 -11.12
N MET A 445 8.40 16.26 -11.74
CA MET A 445 8.09 14.92 -12.27
C MET A 445 7.72 13.93 -11.17
N MET A 446 8.38 13.98 -10.00
CA MET A 446 7.97 13.18 -8.83
C MET A 446 6.60 13.61 -8.29
N GLY A 447 6.33 14.92 -8.26
CA GLY A 447 4.99 15.43 -7.92
C GLY A 447 3.92 14.92 -8.88
N LEU A 448 4.18 14.92 -10.19
CA LEU A 448 3.27 14.38 -11.20
C LEU A 448 3.08 12.87 -11.10
N TRP A 449 4.09 12.10 -10.66
CA TRP A 449 3.94 10.69 -10.33
C TRP A 449 2.89 10.47 -9.22
N PHE A 450 2.97 11.24 -8.14
CA PHE A 450 1.96 11.19 -7.07
C PHE A 450 0.60 11.70 -7.54
N GLY A 451 0.58 12.73 -8.40
CA GLY A 451 -0.63 13.22 -9.06
C GLY A 451 -1.30 12.16 -9.92
N ALA A 452 -0.53 11.42 -10.72
CA ALA A 452 -1.03 10.29 -11.50
C ALA A 452 -1.61 9.19 -10.59
N THR A 453 -0.94 8.87 -9.49
CA THR A 453 -1.46 7.94 -8.48
C THR A 453 -2.78 8.45 -7.88
N ALA A 454 -2.88 9.72 -7.56
CA ALA A 454 -4.10 10.34 -7.03
C ALA A 454 -5.27 10.25 -8.03
N VAL A 455 -5.01 10.54 -9.31
CA VAL A 455 -6.02 10.38 -10.37
C VAL A 455 -6.45 8.92 -10.51
N GLY A 456 -5.52 7.97 -10.52
CA GLY A 456 -5.82 6.54 -10.55
C GLY A 456 -6.70 6.12 -9.36
N ASN A 457 -6.38 6.61 -8.17
CA ASN A 457 -7.16 6.36 -6.95
C ASN A 457 -8.57 6.94 -7.02
N PHE A 458 -8.75 8.11 -7.61
CA PHE A 458 -10.08 8.68 -7.84
C PHE A 458 -10.90 7.81 -8.80
N LEU A 459 -10.28 7.27 -9.83
CA LEU A 459 -10.93 6.38 -10.81
C LEU A 459 -11.34 5.00 -10.24
N VAL A 460 -10.92 4.65 -9.02
CA VAL A 460 -11.41 3.45 -8.28
C VAL A 460 -12.93 3.49 -8.13
N SER A 461 -13.55 4.66 -8.15
CA SER A 461 -15.01 4.83 -8.16
C SER A 461 -15.69 4.19 -9.36
N ILE A 462 -15.06 4.10 -10.53
CA ILE A 462 -15.68 3.59 -11.76
C ILE A 462 -16.11 2.12 -11.60
N PRO A 463 -15.23 1.16 -11.23
CA PRO A 463 -15.67 -0.20 -10.99
C PRO A 463 -16.68 -0.35 -9.84
N THR A 464 -16.60 0.50 -8.80
CA THR A 464 -17.60 0.46 -7.72
C THR A 464 -18.98 0.94 -8.16
N MET A 465 -19.07 1.89 -9.09
CA MET A 465 -20.32 2.32 -9.73
C MET A 465 -20.89 1.23 -10.64
N LEU A 466 -20.04 0.36 -11.19
CA LEU A 466 -20.47 -0.80 -11.97
C LEU A 466 -20.93 -1.97 -11.09
N TRP A 467 -20.70 -1.93 -9.76
CA TRP A 467 -21.16 -2.95 -8.83
C TRP A 467 -22.68 -3.00 -8.79
N GLY A 468 -23.24 -4.14 -9.06
CA GLY A 468 -24.68 -4.33 -9.32
C GLY A 468 -24.95 -4.87 -10.71
N ASN A 469 -23.96 -4.80 -11.62
CA ASN A 469 -24.02 -5.47 -12.91
C ASN A 469 -23.42 -6.88 -12.81
N GLU A 470 -23.54 -7.63 -13.90
CA GLU A 470 -22.91 -8.94 -14.04
C GLU A 470 -21.38 -8.85 -13.81
N HIS A 471 -20.79 -9.87 -13.19
CA HIS A 471 -19.38 -9.88 -12.82
C HIS A 471 -18.42 -9.65 -13.97
N TYR A 472 -18.74 -10.16 -15.18
CA TYR A 472 -17.91 -9.93 -16.37
C TYR A 472 -17.88 -8.45 -16.80
N VAL A 473 -18.88 -7.65 -16.44
CA VAL A 473 -18.87 -6.20 -16.70
C VAL A 473 -17.83 -5.53 -15.79
N VAL A 474 -17.83 -5.85 -14.51
CA VAL A 474 -16.90 -5.26 -13.53
C VAL A 474 -15.46 -5.71 -13.78
N TRP A 475 -15.24 -7.02 -13.73
CA TRP A 475 -13.89 -7.58 -13.86
C TRP A 475 -13.35 -7.52 -15.29
N GLY A 476 -14.22 -7.72 -16.29
CA GLY A 476 -13.86 -7.60 -17.70
C GLY A 476 -13.46 -6.17 -18.09
N THR A 477 -14.10 -5.16 -17.53
CA THR A 477 -13.69 -3.76 -17.70
C THR A 477 -12.26 -3.53 -17.17
N LEU A 478 -11.96 -3.99 -15.94
CA LEU A 478 -10.63 -3.88 -15.36
C LEU A 478 -9.59 -4.66 -16.16
N MET A 479 -9.92 -5.89 -16.57
CA MET A 479 -9.07 -6.70 -17.45
C MET A 479 -8.73 -5.97 -18.75
N CYS A 480 -9.74 -5.46 -19.46
CA CYS A 480 -9.56 -4.75 -20.73
C CYS A 480 -8.73 -3.47 -20.56
N ILE A 481 -8.97 -2.68 -19.53
CA ILE A 481 -8.21 -1.45 -19.26
C ILE A 481 -6.74 -1.78 -19.01
N CYS A 482 -6.44 -2.79 -18.19
CA CYS A 482 -5.07 -3.22 -17.95
C CYS A 482 -4.39 -3.72 -19.23
N LEU A 483 -5.11 -4.49 -20.04
CA LEU A 483 -4.60 -5.01 -21.32
C LEU A 483 -4.34 -3.88 -22.33
N VAL A 484 -5.27 -2.94 -22.49
CA VAL A 484 -5.09 -1.77 -23.36
C VAL A 484 -3.90 -0.92 -22.91
N ALA A 485 -3.76 -0.68 -21.61
CA ALA A 485 -2.61 0.05 -21.06
C ALA A 485 -1.27 -0.70 -21.29
N ALA A 486 -1.27 -2.04 -21.21
CA ALA A 486 -0.12 -2.87 -21.56
C ALA A 486 0.23 -2.74 -23.06
N LEU A 487 -0.75 -2.89 -23.93
CA LEU A 487 -0.55 -2.74 -25.38
C LEU A 487 -0.05 -1.34 -25.74
N PHE A 488 -0.59 -0.31 -25.07
CA PHE A 488 -0.13 1.07 -25.28
C PHE A 488 1.35 1.23 -24.91
N ILE A 489 1.80 0.78 -23.72
CA ILE A 489 3.21 0.94 -23.33
C ILE A 489 4.16 0.15 -24.24
N PHE A 490 3.76 -1.05 -24.69
CA PHE A 490 4.54 -1.84 -25.62
C PHE A 490 4.60 -1.20 -27.02
N SER A 491 3.56 -0.51 -27.48
CA SER A 491 3.56 0.22 -28.76
C SER A 491 4.60 1.35 -28.80
N ILE A 492 4.86 1.99 -27.63
CA ILE A 492 5.82 3.10 -27.50
C ILE A 492 7.16 2.67 -26.89
N ILE A 493 7.38 1.36 -26.68
CA ILE A 493 8.53 0.82 -25.93
C ILE A 493 9.88 1.26 -26.49
N LYS A 494 10.01 1.35 -27.82
CA LYS A 494 11.24 1.83 -28.49
C LYS A 494 11.58 3.26 -28.08
N LYS A 495 10.59 4.13 -28.01
CA LYS A 495 10.75 5.52 -27.58
C LYS A 495 11.14 5.60 -26.10
N LEU A 496 10.47 4.83 -25.23
CA LEU A 496 10.76 4.79 -23.79
C LEU A 496 12.16 4.22 -23.50
N ASN A 497 12.58 3.20 -24.24
CA ASN A 497 13.89 2.58 -24.08
C ASN A 497 15.06 3.47 -24.53
N LYS A 498 14.82 4.51 -25.34
CA LYS A 498 15.83 5.47 -25.75
C LYS A 498 16.26 6.40 -24.62
N VAL A 499 15.33 6.73 -23.72
CA VAL A 499 15.56 7.66 -22.59
C VAL A 499 15.82 6.93 -21.26
N SER A 500 15.70 5.56 -21.22
CA SER A 500 15.83 4.75 -20.01
C SER A 500 17.25 4.27 -19.73
#